data_b6f9caac1d256f950908ff4b852292c0
#
_entry.id   b6f9caac1d256f950908ff4b852292c0
#
_cell.length_a   1.000
_cell.length_b   1.000
_cell.length_c   1.000
_cell.angle_alpha   90.00
_cell.angle_beta   90.00
_cell.angle_gamma   90.00
#
_symmetry.space_group_name_H-M   'P 1'
#
loop_
_entity.id
_entity.type
_entity.pdbx_description
1 polymer ?
#
loop_
_entity_poly.entity_id
_entity_poly.type
_entity_poly.pdbx_seq_one_letter_code
_entity_poly.pdbx_strand_id
1 'polypeptide(L)'
;MQFVAALLPVVIYIFVVYKIDNFALISVRNLLLQVLYGMVTALVCFGLFQLTGEMLADEHSDYFNPVLEELVKGLPLLYLASRKKIVFFIDSVICGAAVGGGFSILENIFYLLFGHEMGLGTVLFRGLEVALVHMGCSAIVAAGLMLAVRIIERSRSRLGIKKSDIGMSVFLLMEAPVLHVFHNAFHFMPLVQFIFVFGTLGGLLMWTYYYDVNMIHRWLDKGLDKQFALLDSIKSGQLDKTKTGIFLESIKKKFPPEDFFDIICYVQLHVELSIAAKSRVMVRESGLAKDFPLTEENKELILSQYEEYKILEKRLGKLARMTIAPIVKYYPADYKALEALRAECRKTNTSVSRPSVKQFLPKP
;
A
#
# COMPACT_ATOMS: atom_id res chain seq x y z
N MET A 1 -31.34 16.25 1.26
CA MET A 1 -30.44 16.94 0.30
C MET A 1 -29.09 17.27 0.92
N GLN A 2 -29.01 17.78 2.15
CA GLN A 2 -27.74 18.17 2.81
C GLN A 2 -26.76 17.00 2.97
N PHE A 3 -27.19 15.80 3.38
CA PHE A 3 -26.32 14.62 3.46
C PHE A 3 -25.68 14.25 2.11
N VAL A 4 -26.44 14.35 1.02
CA VAL A 4 -25.91 14.09 -0.32
C VAL A 4 -24.87 15.14 -0.68
N ALA A 5 -25.13 16.41 -0.42
CA ALA A 5 -24.20 17.51 -0.70
C ALA A 5 -22.90 17.39 0.10
N ALA A 6 -22.95 16.92 1.35
CA ALA A 6 -21.79 16.75 2.21
C ALA A 6 -20.95 15.50 1.85
N LEU A 7 -21.59 14.39 1.47
CA LEU A 7 -20.91 13.09 1.35
C LEU A 7 -20.53 12.73 -0.10
N LEU A 8 -21.31 13.17 -1.09
CA LEU A 8 -21.06 12.85 -2.50
C LEU A 8 -19.66 13.27 -2.98
N PRO A 9 -19.16 14.49 -2.66
CA PRO A 9 -17.80 14.88 -3.04
C PRO A 9 -16.72 13.97 -2.48
N VAL A 10 -16.85 13.55 -1.22
CA VAL A 10 -15.89 12.63 -0.57
C VAL A 10 -15.85 11.29 -1.30
N VAL A 11 -17.01 10.73 -1.64
CA VAL A 11 -17.11 9.47 -2.38
C VAL A 11 -16.49 9.59 -3.78
N ILE A 12 -16.74 10.71 -4.47
CA ILE A 12 -16.14 10.99 -5.77
C ILE A 12 -14.60 11.05 -5.64
N TYR A 13 -14.08 11.75 -4.65
CA TYR A 13 -12.62 11.84 -4.44
C TYR A 13 -12.00 10.48 -4.16
N ILE A 14 -12.60 9.66 -3.29
CA ILE A 14 -12.14 8.29 -3.00
C ILE A 14 -12.13 7.46 -4.30
N PHE A 15 -13.16 7.58 -5.12
CA PHE A 15 -13.25 6.88 -6.41
C PHE A 15 -12.17 7.35 -7.40
N VAL A 16 -11.93 8.65 -7.50
CA VAL A 16 -10.88 9.22 -8.36
C VAL A 16 -9.50 8.73 -7.92
N VAL A 17 -9.19 8.81 -6.62
CA VAL A 17 -7.91 8.35 -6.07
C VAL A 17 -7.73 6.85 -6.30
N TYR A 18 -8.78 6.03 -6.14
CA TYR A 18 -8.72 4.61 -6.45
C TYR A 18 -8.42 4.33 -7.94
N LYS A 19 -8.94 5.17 -8.86
CA LYS A 19 -8.67 5.04 -10.31
C LYS A 19 -7.24 5.40 -10.71
N ILE A 20 -6.52 6.15 -9.88
CA ILE A 20 -5.09 6.48 -10.10
C ILE A 20 -4.19 5.25 -9.87
N ASP A 21 -4.68 4.18 -9.20
CA ASP A 21 -3.94 2.91 -9.04
C ASP A 21 -3.83 2.16 -10.38
N ASN A 22 -2.96 2.64 -11.27
CA ASN A 22 -2.70 2.00 -12.58
C ASN A 22 -2.12 0.59 -12.42
N PHE A 23 -1.43 0.31 -11.30
CA PHE A 23 -0.84 -1.00 -11.01
C PHE A 23 -1.84 -2.00 -10.42
N ALA A 24 -3.05 -1.55 -10.07
CA ALA A 24 -4.12 -2.35 -9.43
C ALA A 24 -3.61 -3.18 -8.23
N LEU A 25 -2.77 -2.55 -7.40
CA LEU A 25 -2.14 -3.19 -6.25
C LEU A 25 -3.02 -3.14 -4.98
N ILE A 26 -4.08 -2.31 -5.00
CA ILE A 26 -5.01 -2.17 -3.88
C ILE A 26 -6.38 -2.72 -4.27
N SER A 27 -6.87 -3.71 -3.52
CA SER A 27 -8.22 -4.25 -3.73
C SER A 27 -9.29 -3.34 -3.14
N VAL A 28 -10.49 -3.32 -3.74
CA VAL A 28 -11.66 -2.57 -3.24
C VAL A 28 -11.95 -2.90 -1.77
N ARG A 29 -11.83 -4.18 -1.38
CA ARG A 29 -12.02 -4.59 0.02
C ARG A 29 -11.03 -3.89 0.97
N ASN A 30 -9.76 -3.81 0.58
CA ASN A 30 -8.76 -3.11 1.39
C ASN A 30 -9.03 -1.62 1.46
N LEU A 31 -9.47 -1.00 0.36
CA LEU A 31 -9.86 0.40 0.33
C LEU A 31 -11.02 0.68 1.30
N LEU A 32 -12.08 -0.12 1.27
CA LEU A 32 -13.22 0.03 2.17
C LEU A 32 -12.85 -0.15 3.64
N LEU A 33 -11.93 -1.08 3.95
CA LEU A 33 -11.39 -1.23 5.31
C LEU A 33 -10.64 0.03 5.77
N GLN A 34 -9.93 0.71 4.88
CA GLN A 34 -9.23 1.95 5.22
C GLN A 34 -10.19 3.11 5.45
N VAL A 35 -11.26 3.21 4.65
CA VAL A 35 -12.35 4.15 4.92
C VAL A 35 -12.96 3.88 6.30
N LEU A 36 -13.21 2.62 6.65
CA LEU A 36 -13.70 2.26 7.97
C LEU A 36 -12.72 2.64 9.10
N TYR A 37 -11.41 2.44 8.90
CA TYR A 37 -10.40 2.91 9.85
C TYR A 37 -10.47 4.43 10.04
N GLY A 38 -10.67 5.19 8.96
CA GLY A 38 -10.87 6.63 9.03
C GLY A 38 -12.10 7.02 9.87
N MET A 39 -13.22 6.35 9.67
CA MET A 39 -14.42 6.58 10.48
C MET A 39 -14.17 6.27 11.97
N VAL A 40 -13.48 5.18 12.27
CA VAL A 40 -13.12 4.83 13.66
C VAL A 40 -12.19 5.89 14.27
N THR A 41 -11.22 6.42 13.52
CA THR A 41 -10.34 7.48 14.03
C THR A 41 -11.08 8.77 14.32
N ALA A 42 -12.11 9.12 13.54
CA ALA A 42 -12.99 10.25 13.84
C ALA A 42 -13.76 10.05 15.17
N LEU A 43 -14.32 8.86 15.39
CA LEU A 43 -14.97 8.55 16.68
C LEU A 43 -14.01 8.68 17.86
N VAL A 44 -12.77 8.21 17.70
CA VAL A 44 -11.73 8.34 18.74
C VAL A 44 -11.42 9.82 19.00
N CYS A 45 -11.27 10.64 17.97
CA CYS A 45 -11.03 12.08 18.12
C CYS A 45 -12.19 12.76 18.84
N PHE A 46 -13.45 12.50 18.46
CA PHE A 46 -14.61 13.05 19.14
C PHE A 46 -14.66 12.65 20.62
N GLY A 47 -14.35 11.39 20.95
CA GLY A 47 -14.25 10.95 22.34
C GLY A 47 -13.15 11.67 23.10
N LEU A 48 -11.98 11.89 22.49
CA LEU A 48 -10.87 12.64 23.10
C LEU A 48 -11.23 14.11 23.28
N PHE A 49 -11.89 14.76 22.31
CA PHE A 49 -12.32 16.15 22.44
C PHE A 49 -13.33 16.34 23.56
N GLN A 50 -14.25 15.40 23.77
CA GLN A 50 -15.17 15.43 24.92
C GLN A 50 -14.43 15.33 26.26
N LEU A 51 -13.37 14.52 26.34
CA LEU A 51 -12.57 14.38 27.55
C LEU A 51 -11.66 15.59 27.82
N THR A 52 -11.18 16.26 26.77
CA THR A 52 -10.26 17.41 26.87
C THR A 52 -10.96 18.75 26.80
N GLY A 53 -12.24 18.80 26.44
CA GLY A 53 -13.02 20.01 26.22
C GLY A 53 -13.12 20.95 27.45
N GLU A 54 -12.97 20.40 28.66
CA GLU A 54 -12.86 21.20 29.88
C GLU A 54 -11.45 21.77 30.13
N MET A 55 -10.41 21.19 29.47
CA MET A 55 -9.00 21.58 29.66
C MET A 55 -8.47 22.56 28.62
N LEU A 56 -9.04 22.55 27.41
CA LEU A 56 -8.62 23.38 26.30
C LEU A 56 -9.71 24.42 26.04
N ALA A 57 -9.44 25.67 26.46
CA ALA A 57 -10.30 26.79 26.11
C ALA A 57 -10.51 26.85 24.59
N ASP A 58 -11.71 27.25 24.15
CA ASP A 58 -12.13 27.32 22.73
C ASP A 58 -11.12 28.04 21.81
N GLU A 59 -10.37 29.00 22.37
CA GLU A 59 -9.36 29.78 21.63
C GLU A 59 -8.20 28.95 21.03
N HIS A 60 -7.93 27.73 21.52
CA HIS A 60 -6.82 26.88 21.05
C HIS A 60 -7.27 25.68 20.25
N SER A 61 -8.57 25.48 20.08
CA SER A 61 -9.15 24.31 19.39
C SER A 61 -8.71 24.23 17.91
N ASP A 62 -8.63 25.36 17.22
CA ASP A 62 -8.26 25.45 15.81
C ASP A 62 -6.81 25.04 15.52
N TYR A 63 -5.95 25.08 16.53
CA TYR A 63 -4.55 24.66 16.42
C TYR A 63 -4.31 23.25 16.95
N PHE A 64 -4.95 22.89 18.05
CA PHE A 64 -4.72 21.61 18.72
C PHE A 64 -5.46 20.45 18.07
N ASN A 65 -6.73 20.64 17.74
CA ASN A 65 -7.57 19.58 17.19
C ASN A 65 -7.01 19.02 15.88
N PRO A 66 -6.60 19.82 14.88
CA PRO A 66 -6.01 19.32 13.65
C PRO A 66 -4.75 18.47 13.88
N VAL A 67 -3.89 18.88 14.82
CA VAL A 67 -2.68 18.12 15.16
C VAL A 67 -3.04 16.77 15.76
N LEU A 68 -3.98 16.74 16.70
CA LEU A 68 -4.44 15.50 17.32
C LEU A 68 -5.11 14.57 16.30
N GLU A 69 -5.91 15.12 15.41
CA GLU A 69 -6.56 14.35 14.34
C GLU A 69 -5.55 13.69 13.41
N GLU A 70 -4.51 14.42 12.96
CA GLU A 70 -3.48 13.83 12.09
C GLU A 70 -2.68 12.75 12.83
N LEU A 71 -2.41 12.93 14.13
CA LEU A 71 -1.76 11.90 14.95
C LEU A 71 -2.62 10.64 15.06
N VAL A 72 -3.91 10.78 15.34
CA VAL A 72 -4.84 9.63 15.49
C VAL A 72 -5.04 8.93 14.14
N LYS A 73 -5.22 9.67 13.04
CA LYS A 73 -5.28 9.13 11.66
C LYS A 73 -3.97 8.45 11.25
N GLY A 74 -2.84 8.90 11.80
CA GLY A 74 -1.53 8.29 11.61
C GLY A 74 -1.40 6.86 12.16
N LEU A 75 -2.14 6.48 13.20
CA LEU A 75 -2.02 5.16 13.84
C LEU A 75 -2.35 3.99 12.89
N PRO A 76 -3.53 3.93 12.24
CA PRO A 76 -3.82 2.89 11.26
C PRO A 76 -2.88 2.94 10.05
N LEU A 77 -2.42 4.12 9.62
CA LEU A 77 -1.47 4.27 8.52
C LEU A 77 -0.09 3.71 8.89
N LEU A 78 0.38 3.95 10.12
CA LEU A 78 1.61 3.35 10.65
C LEU A 78 1.50 1.81 10.70
N TYR A 79 0.37 1.28 11.14
CA TYR A 79 0.11 -0.16 11.11
C TYR A 79 0.20 -0.71 9.68
N LEU A 80 -0.45 -0.07 8.70
CA LEU A 80 -0.41 -0.49 7.30
C LEU A 80 1.01 -0.43 6.71
N ALA A 81 1.77 0.63 7.00
CA ALA A 81 3.16 0.77 6.56
C ALA A 81 4.06 -0.32 7.18
N SER A 82 3.94 -0.58 8.49
CA SER A 82 4.70 -1.62 9.19
C SER A 82 4.39 -3.04 8.68
N ARG A 83 3.16 -3.27 8.20
CA ARG A 83 2.72 -4.53 7.58
C ARG A 83 3.02 -4.62 6.08
N LYS A 84 3.77 -3.67 5.52
CA LYS A 84 4.15 -3.61 4.10
C LYS A 84 2.93 -3.56 3.15
N LYS A 85 1.83 -2.99 3.64
CA LYS A 85 0.65 -2.71 2.81
C LYS A 85 0.80 -1.39 2.05
N ILE A 86 1.61 -0.47 2.58
CA ILE A 86 2.05 0.77 1.95
C ILE A 86 3.51 0.60 1.58
N VAL A 87 3.81 0.51 0.28
CA VAL A 87 5.17 0.25 -0.25
C VAL A 87 5.63 1.37 -1.18
N PHE A 88 4.74 1.87 -2.00
CA PHE A 88 4.98 2.96 -2.94
C PHE A 88 4.35 4.26 -2.43
N PHE A 89 4.78 5.41 -2.96
CA PHE A 89 4.15 6.67 -2.63
C PHE A 89 2.68 6.69 -3.08
N ILE A 90 2.38 6.11 -4.24
CA ILE A 90 0.99 5.98 -4.71
C ILE A 90 0.12 5.18 -3.73
N ASP A 91 0.68 4.15 -3.08
CA ASP A 91 -0.03 3.42 -2.02
C ASP A 91 -0.36 4.33 -0.84
N SER A 92 0.60 5.21 -0.46
CA SER A 92 0.41 6.19 0.61
C SER A 92 -0.73 7.13 0.29
N VAL A 93 -0.77 7.64 -0.94
CA VAL A 93 -1.83 8.52 -1.41
C VAL A 93 -3.19 7.84 -1.32
N ILE A 94 -3.31 6.62 -1.87
CA ILE A 94 -4.59 5.90 -1.91
C ILE A 94 -5.03 5.50 -0.48
N CYS A 95 -4.13 4.94 0.32
CA CYS A 95 -4.43 4.51 1.68
C CYS A 95 -4.74 5.68 2.59
N GLY A 96 -3.92 6.74 2.53
CA GLY A 96 -4.11 7.94 3.33
C GLY A 96 -5.38 8.69 2.95
N ALA A 97 -5.64 8.87 1.66
CA ALA A 97 -6.87 9.48 1.18
C ALA A 97 -8.12 8.67 1.59
N ALA A 98 -8.06 7.34 1.58
CA ALA A 98 -9.16 6.51 2.04
C ALA A 98 -9.43 6.68 3.55
N VAL A 99 -8.37 6.74 4.37
CA VAL A 99 -8.50 7.00 5.83
C VAL A 99 -9.02 8.43 6.06
N GLY A 100 -8.44 9.44 5.41
CA GLY A 100 -8.91 10.83 5.51
C GLY A 100 -10.33 11.02 5.02
N GLY A 101 -10.71 10.34 3.93
CA GLY A 101 -12.08 10.35 3.40
C GLY A 101 -13.08 9.72 4.36
N GLY A 102 -12.71 8.60 5.00
CA GLY A 102 -13.52 7.97 6.05
C GLY A 102 -13.72 8.89 7.26
N PHE A 103 -12.67 9.57 7.69
CA PHE A 103 -12.72 10.58 8.74
C PHE A 103 -13.69 11.70 8.37
N SER A 104 -13.51 12.31 7.19
CA SER A 104 -14.37 13.39 6.69
C SER A 104 -15.84 13.00 6.54
N ILE A 105 -16.13 11.75 6.12
CA ILE A 105 -17.51 11.24 6.05
C ILE A 105 -18.18 11.35 7.42
N LEU A 106 -17.53 10.82 8.45
CA LEU A 106 -18.11 10.80 9.78
C LEU A 106 -18.19 12.19 10.39
N GLU A 107 -17.15 12.99 10.23
CA GLU A 107 -17.14 14.39 10.69
C GLU A 107 -18.27 15.20 10.06
N ASN A 108 -18.46 15.11 8.73
CA ASN A 108 -19.57 15.78 8.07
C ASN A 108 -20.94 15.32 8.57
N ILE A 109 -21.11 14.02 8.89
CA ILE A 109 -22.32 13.50 9.50
C ILE A 109 -22.56 14.14 10.88
N PHE A 110 -21.50 14.23 11.72
CA PHE A 110 -21.60 14.87 13.03
C PHE A 110 -21.98 16.33 12.93
N TYR A 111 -21.38 17.10 12.04
CA TYR A 111 -21.73 18.51 11.82
C TYR A 111 -23.16 18.70 11.33
N LEU A 112 -23.69 17.78 10.52
CA LEU A 112 -25.09 17.85 10.05
C LEU A 112 -26.10 17.46 11.14
N LEU A 113 -25.71 16.60 12.10
CA LEU A 113 -26.61 16.13 13.16
C LEU A 113 -26.58 17.02 14.41
N PHE A 114 -25.42 17.58 14.75
CA PHE A 114 -25.18 18.26 16.01
C PHE A 114 -24.68 19.71 15.86
N GLY A 115 -24.32 20.13 14.64
CA GLY A 115 -23.89 21.50 14.35
C GLY A 115 -25.07 22.47 14.17
N HIS A 116 -24.73 23.75 13.95
CA HIS A 116 -25.73 24.75 13.62
C HIS A 116 -26.31 24.54 12.21
N GLU A 117 -27.52 25.01 11.98
CA GLU A 117 -28.15 25.00 10.67
C GLU A 117 -27.27 25.71 9.64
N MET A 118 -26.87 24.99 8.59
CA MET A 118 -26.04 25.50 7.50
C MET A 118 -26.84 25.51 6.20
N GLY A 119 -26.60 26.55 5.40
CA GLY A 119 -27.15 26.62 4.03
C GLY A 119 -26.56 25.52 3.14
N LEU A 120 -27.32 25.07 2.14
CA LEU A 120 -26.92 24.00 1.23
C LEU A 120 -25.55 24.28 0.55
N GLY A 121 -25.29 25.55 0.19
CA GLY A 121 -24.00 25.96 -0.41
C GLY A 121 -22.83 25.76 0.53
N THR A 122 -22.97 26.10 1.81
CA THR A 122 -21.94 25.91 2.85
C THR A 122 -21.68 24.41 3.06
N VAL A 123 -22.72 23.60 3.11
CA VAL A 123 -22.61 22.15 3.26
C VAL A 123 -21.88 21.51 2.08
N LEU A 124 -22.21 21.92 0.85
CA LEU A 124 -21.53 21.43 -0.36
C LEU A 124 -20.06 21.84 -0.38
N PHE A 125 -19.78 23.12 -0.06
CA PHE A 125 -18.42 23.65 -0.01
C PHE A 125 -17.57 22.92 1.05
N ARG A 126 -18.13 22.69 2.25
CA ARG A 126 -17.51 21.88 3.29
C ARG A 126 -17.22 20.45 2.80
N GLY A 127 -18.18 19.81 2.15
CA GLY A 127 -18.00 18.48 1.57
C GLY A 127 -16.89 18.41 0.53
N LEU A 128 -16.64 19.49 -0.21
CA LEU A 128 -15.55 19.58 -1.19
C LEU A 128 -14.19 19.87 -0.54
N GLU A 129 -14.12 20.95 0.21
CA GLU A 129 -12.84 21.49 0.72
C GLU A 129 -12.31 20.71 1.91
N VAL A 130 -13.12 20.53 2.96
CA VAL A 130 -12.70 19.80 4.18
C VAL A 130 -12.35 18.36 3.85
N ALA A 131 -13.11 17.71 2.95
CA ALA A 131 -12.77 16.37 2.49
C ALA A 131 -11.39 16.34 1.82
N LEU A 132 -11.07 17.34 0.98
CA LEU A 132 -9.77 17.43 0.31
C LEU A 132 -8.63 17.59 1.32
N VAL A 133 -8.83 18.42 2.34
CA VAL A 133 -7.85 18.63 3.42
C VAL A 133 -7.58 17.33 4.18
N HIS A 134 -8.62 16.66 4.69
CA HIS A 134 -8.44 15.40 5.43
C HIS A 134 -7.80 14.30 4.58
N MET A 135 -8.26 14.14 3.34
CA MET A 135 -7.71 13.15 2.42
C MET A 135 -6.26 13.44 2.07
N GLY A 136 -5.94 14.70 1.81
CA GLY A 136 -4.60 15.13 1.45
C GLY A 136 -3.62 15.05 2.61
N CYS A 137 -3.97 15.60 3.77
CA CYS A 137 -3.12 15.52 4.96
C CYS A 137 -2.83 14.08 5.37
N SER A 138 -3.86 13.21 5.37
CA SER A 138 -3.67 11.79 5.66
C SER A 138 -2.81 11.07 4.60
N ALA A 139 -2.86 11.48 3.32
CA ALA A 139 -1.98 10.95 2.27
C ALA A 139 -0.52 11.36 2.52
N ILE A 140 -0.27 12.61 2.93
CA ILE A 140 1.05 13.12 3.31
C ILE A 140 1.61 12.37 4.52
N VAL A 141 0.80 12.21 5.58
CA VAL A 141 1.17 11.41 6.76
C VAL A 141 1.55 9.99 6.37
N ALA A 142 0.75 9.34 5.53
CA ALA A 142 1.02 7.97 5.08
C ALA A 142 2.36 7.87 4.33
N ALA A 143 2.69 8.85 3.47
CA ALA A 143 3.97 8.93 2.76
C ALA A 143 5.14 9.12 3.72
N GLY A 144 5.02 10.01 4.70
CA GLY A 144 6.02 10.22 5.75
C GLY A 144 6.27 8.97 6.59
N LEU A 145 5.20 8.30 7.03
CA LEU A 145 5.28 7.05 7.80
C LEU A 145 5.89 5.89 6.99
N MET A 146 5.56 5.77 5.70
CA MET A 146 6.17 4.77 4.82
C MET A 146 7.68 4.98 4.73
N LEU A 147 8.15 6.22 4.56
CA LEU A 147 9.58 6.53 4.55
C LEU A 147 10.24 6.22 5.90
N ALA A 148 9.60 6.57 7.02
CA ALA A 148 10.09 6.27 8.36
C ALA A 148 10.29 4.77 8.57
N VAL A 149 9.30 3.96 8.19
CA VAL A 149 9.38 2.49 8.28
C VAL A 149 10.52 1.95 7.40
N ARG A 150 10.68 2.45 6.17
CA ARG A 150 11.81 2.08 5.29
C ARG A 150 13.16 2.42 5.91
N ILE A 151 13.30 3.58 6.54
CA ILE A 151 14.55 3.99 7.20
C ILE A 151 14.87 3.04 8.34
N ILE A 152 13.88 2.67 9.17
CA ILE A 152 14.05 1.73 10.27
C ILE A 152 14.46 0.35 9.74
N GLU A 153 13.82 -0.16 8.69
CA GLU A 153 14.17 -1.46 8.08
C GLU A 153 15.60 -1.46 7.51
N ARG A 154 16.00 -0.39 6.82
CA ARG A 154 17.37 -0.22 6.31
C ARG A 154 18.41 -0.19 7.44
N SER A 155 18.10 0.53 8.52
CA SER A 155 18.96 0.57 9.72
C SER A 155 19.16 -0.82 10.31
N ARG A 156 18.08 -1.58 10.50
CA ARG A 156 18.13 -2.96 11.01
C ARG A 156 18.92 -3.91 10.11
N SER A 157 18.87 -3.69 8.81
CA SER A 157 19.59 -4.49 7.80
C SER A 157 21.02 -4.02 7.57
N ARG A 158 21.53 -3.08 8.35
CA ARG A 158 22.87 -2.44 8.18
C ARG A 158 23.08 -1.86 6.76
N LEU A 159 22.02 -1.54 6.05
CA LEU A 159 22.05 -0.84 4.79
C LEU A 159 22.18 0.66 5.06
N GLY A 160 22.98 1.34 4.24
CA GLY A 160 23.21 2.79 4.40
C GLY A 160 21.89 3.59 4.34
N ILE A 161 21.72 4.49 5.30
CA ILE A 161 20.57 5.40 5.37
C ILE A 161 20.97 6.69 4.65
N LYS A 162 20.13 7.17 3.74
CA LYS A 162 20.32 8.48 3.12
C LYS A 162 19.74 9.56 4.03
N LYS A 163 20.53 10.60 4.33
CA LYS A 163 20.06 11.76 5.13
C LYS A 163 18.85 12.46 4.49
N SER A 164 18.78 12.47 3.14
CA SER A 164 17.62 13.00 2.41
C SER A 164 16.32 12.27 2.73
N ASP A 165 16.35 10.94 2.91
CA ASP A 165 15.16 10.16 3.22
C ASP A 165 14.63 10.52 4.63
N ILE A 166 15.54 10.76 5.58
CA ILE A 166 15.17 11.23 6.94
C ILE A 166 14.53 12.61 6.86
N GLY A 167 15.21 13.57 6.20
CA GLY A 167 14.69 14.92 6.05
C GLY A 167 13.32 14.96 5.39
N MET A 168 13.12 14.17 4.34
CA MET A 168 11.84 14.07 3.64
C MET A 168 10.75 13.45 4.52
N SER A 169 11.06 12.38 5.28
CA SER A 169 10.09 11.76 6.19
C SER A 169 9.63 12.75 7.27
N VAL A 170 10.57 13.47 7.89
CA VAL A 170 10.25 14.48 8.90
C VAL A 170 9.44 15.63 8.30
N PHE A 171 9.84 16.13 7.13
CA PHE A 171 9.12 17.17 6.41
C PHE A 171 7.66 16.80 6.17
N LEU A 172 7.39 15.63 5.59
CA LEU A 172 6.02 15.19 5.30
C LEU A 172 5.18 15.00 6.57
N LEU A 173 5.77 14.47 7.65
CA LEU A 173 5.06 14.28 8.91
C LEU A 173 4.72 15.61 9.61
N MET A 174 5.51 16.65 9.39
CA MET A 174 5.24 17.99 9.94
C MET A 174 4.35 18.84 9.04
N GLU A 175 4.44 18.66 7.71
CA GLU A 175 3.66 19.43 6.74
C GLU A 175 2.15 19.19 6.88
N ALA A 176 1.73 17.95 7.08
CA ALA A 176 0.31 17.59 7.16
C ALA A 176 -0.43 18.31 8.30
N PRO A 177 0.00 18.21 9.57
CA PRO A 177 -0.66 18.96 10.65
C PRO A 177 -0.56 20.48 10.46
N VAL A 178 0.54 21.00 9.90
CA VAL A 178 0.68 22.44 9.62
C VAL A 178 -0.35 22.90 8.57
N LEU A 179 -0.52 22.15 7.47
CA LEU A 179 -1.54 22.45 6.47
C LEU A 179 -2.96 22.40 7.04
N HIS A 180 -3.23 21.41 7.89
CA HIS A 180 -4.54 21.27 8.52
C HIS A 180 -4.84 22.40 9.49
N VAL A 181 -3.87 22.75 10.36
CA VAL A 181 -3.96 23.93 11.24
C VAL A 181 -4.15 25.20 10.42
N PHE A 182 -3.38 25.39 9.35
CA PHE A 182 -3.51 26.55 8.49
C PHE A 182 -4.93 26.66 7.91
N HIS A 183 -5.51 25.53 7.46
CA HIS A 183 -6.88 25.51 6.96
C HIS A 183 -7.90 25.93 8.04
N ASN A 184 -7.75 25.47 9.28
CA ASN A 184 -8.72 25.76 10.35
C ASN A 184 -8.54 27.14 10.95
N ALA A 185 -7.30 27.60 11.13
CA ALA A 185 -7.01 28.89 11.80
C ALA A 185 -7.13 30.12 10.88
N PHE A 186 -6.93 29.94 9.58
CA PHE A 186 -6.92 31.07 8.64
C PHE A 186 -8.12 31.00 7.71
N HIS A 187 -9.13 31.83 7.99
CA HIS A 187 -10.34 31.95 7.19
C HIS A 187 -10.15 32.93 6.04
N PHE A 188 -9.54 32.46 4.95
CA PHE A 188 -9.46 33.23 3.69
C PHE A 188 -10.79 33.20 2.92
N MET A 189 -10.86 33.98 1.82
CA MET A 189 -11.94 33.78 0.85
C MET A 189 -11.99 32.29 0.46
N PRO A 190 -13.13 31.63 0.54
CA PRO A 190 -13.26 30.20 0.30
C PRO A 190 -12.61 29.72 -1.00
N LEU A 191 -12.76 30.47 -2.08
CA LEU A 191 -12.15 30.14 -3.37
C LEU A 191 -10.62 30.16 -3.34
N VAL A 192 -10.02 31.12 -2.63
CA VAL A 192 -8.55 31.25 -2.50
C VAL A 192 -8.00 30.10 -1.68
N GLN A 193 -8.68 29.73 -0.60
CA GLN A 193 -8.32 28.62 0.27
C GLN A 193 -8.41 27.30 -0.49
N PHE A 194 -9.48 27.07 -1.25
CA PHE A 194 -9.64 25.90 -2.11
C PHE A 194 -8.53 25.77 -3.16
N ILE A 195 -8.19 26.86 -3.87
CA ILE A 195 -7.11 26.87 -4.87
C ILE A 195 -5.76 26.55 -4.21
N PHE A 196 -5.49 27.12 -3.03
CA PHE A 196 -4.25 26.86 -2.31
C PHE A 196 -4.13 25.40 -1.88
N VAL A 197 -5.17 24.83 -1.25
CA VAL A 197 -5.20 23.44 -0.80
C VAL A 197 -5.10 22.50 -2.01
N PHE A 198 -5.91 22.73 -3.04
CA PHE A 198 -5.90 21.92 -4.27
C PHE A 198 -4.54 21.97 -4.98
N GLY A 199 -3.93 23.15 -5.08
CA GLY A 199 -2.63 23.35 -5.70
C GLY A 199 -1.50 22.65 -4.96
N THR A 200 -1.49 22.76 -3.64
CA THR A 200 -0.47 22.11 -2.78
C THR A 200 -0.58 20.60 -2.84
N LEU A 201 -1.79 20.07 -2.65
CA LEU A 201 -2.03 18.63 -2.70
C LEU A 201 -1.84 18.06 -4.10
N GLY A 202 -2.30 18.77 -5.14
CA GLY A 202 -2.09 18.38 -6.53
C GLY A 202 -0.61 18.37 -6.92
N GLY A 203 0.15 19.38 -6.49
CA GLY A 203 1.60 19.43 -6.68
C GLY A 203 2.33 18.27 -6.00
N LEU A 204 1.96 17.97 -4.76
CA LEU A 204 2.53 16.84 -4.01
C LEU A 204 2.19 15.51 -4.67
N LEU A 205 0.93 15.31 -5.10
CA LEU A 205 0.50 14.11 -5.82
C LEU A 205 1.29 13.92 -7.12
N MET A 206 1.47 14.99 -7.89
CA MET A 206 2.23 14.95 -9.14
C MET A 206 3.70 14.61 -8.88
N TRP A 207 4.30 15.22 -7.87
CA TRP A 207 5.67 14.93 -7.48
C TRP A 207 5.84 13.46 -7.01
N THR A 208 4.95 12.95 -6.16
CA THR A 208 4.98 11.55 -5.69
C THR A 208 4.78 10.57 -6.84
N TYR A 209 3.90 10.87 -7.78
CA TYR A 209 3.69 10.06 -8.98
C TYR A 209 4.97 9.93 -9.81
N TYR A 210 5.62 11.05 -10.14
CA TYR A 210 6.88 11.01 -10.90
C TYR A 210 8.00 10.29 -10.15
N TYR A 211 8.06 10.44 -8.83
CA TYR A 211 9.04 9.73 -8.01
C TYR A 211 8.80 8.21 -8.04
N ASP A 212 7.55 7.76 -7.90
CA ASP A 212 7.18 6.35 -7.93
C ASP A 212 7.41 5.71 -9.30
N VAL A 213 7.00 6.36 -10.37
CA VAL A 213 7.23 5.86 -11.73
C VAL A 213 8.71 5.57 -11.94
N ASN A 214 9.60 6.50 -11.61
CA ASN A 214 11.04 6.30 -11.72
C ASN A 214 11.58 5.19 -10.78
N MET A 215 10.97 5.02 -9.61
CA MET A 215 11.35 3.97 -8.67
C MET A 215 10.89 2.60 -9.16
N ILE A 216 9.67 2.51 -9.69
CA ILE A 216 9.08 1.27 -10.21
C ILE A 216 9.83 0.81 -11.45
N HIS A 217 10.15 1.69 -12.40
CA HIS A 217 10.98 1.36 -13.56
C HIS A 217 12.33 0.78 -13.12
N ARG A 218 13.01 1.44 -12.20
CA ARG A 218 14.29 0.93 -11.66
C ARG A 218 14.16 -0.41 -10.93
N TRP A 219 13.06 -0.65 -10.26
CA TRP A 219 12.77 -1.93 -9.59
C TRP A 219 12.47 -3.03 -10.60
N LEU A 220 11.70 -2.73 -11.65
CA LEU A 220 11.39 -3.69 -12.72
C LEU A 220 12.65 -4.04 -13.49
N ASP A 221 13.32 -3.07 -14.09
CA ASP A 221 14.47 -3.30 -14.99
C ASP A 221 15.63 -4.04 -14.29
N LYS A 222 16.17 -3.44 -13.23
CA LYS A 222 17.31 -4.02 -12.50
C LYS A 222 16.96 -5.31 -11.75
N GLY A 223 15.70 -5.47 -11.38
CA GLY A 223 15.24 -6.65 -10.69
C GLY A 223 15.05 -7.82 -11.63
N LEU A 224 14.44 -7.60 -12.80
CA LEU A 224 14.19 -8.65 -13.80
C LEU A 224 15.47 -9.23 -14.36
N ASP A 225 16.42 -8.40 -14.82
CA ASP A 225 17.69 -8.87 -15.38
C ASP A 225 18.42 -9.83 -14.44
N LYS A 226 18.49 -9.47 -13.14
CA LYS A 226 19.14 -10.32 -12.15
C LYS A 226 18.40 -11.62 -11.89
N GLN A 227 17.07 -11.57 -11.91
CA GLN A 227 16.22 -12.73 -11.68
C GLN A 227 16.25 -13.68 -12.86
N PHE A 228 16.22 -13.17 -14.10
CA PHE A 228 16.39 -13.98 -15.30
C PHE A 228 17.76 -14.66 -15.34
N ALA A 229 18.85 -13.91 -15.05
CA ALA A 229 20.19 -14.48 -15.00
C ALA A 229 20.32 -15.58 -13.92
N LEU A 230 19.69 -15.39 -12.76
CA LEU A 230 19.69 -16.40 -11.71
C LEU A 230 18.87 -17.64 -12.11
N LEU A 231 17.69 -17.44 -12.68
CA LEU A 231 16.83 -18.54 -13.15
C LEU A 231 17.51 -19.36 -14.25
N ASP A 232 18.13 -18.69 -15.20
CA ASP A 232 18.90 -19.34 -16.28
C ASP A 232 20.05 -20.17 -15.71
N SER A 233 20.80 -19.62 -14.74
CA SER A 233 21.88 -20.34 -14.07
C SER A 233 21.39 -21.57 -13.31
N ILE A 234 20.20 -21.51 -12.71
CA ILE A 234 19.58 -22.66 -12.01
C ILE A 234 19.17 -23.71 -13.05
N LYS A 235 18.46 -23.32 -14.11
CA LYS A 235 17.92 -24.23 -15.13
C LYS A 235 19.02 -24.89 -15.99
N SER A 236 20.09 -24.16 -16.29
CA SER A 236 21.23 -24.68 -17.04
C SER A 236 22.20 -25.54 -16.21
N GLY A 237 22.00 -25.64 -14.90
CA GLY A 237 22.90 -26.34 -14.00
C GLY A 237 24.28 -25.67 -13.81
N GLN A 238 24.46 -24.42 -14.27
CA GLN A 238 25.72 -23.67 -14.17
C GLN A 238 25.77 -22.74 -12.94
N LEU A 239 25.02 -23.10 -11.91
CA LEU A 239 24.88 -22.30 -10.71
C LEU A 239 26.23 -22.16 -9.95
N ASP A 240 27.06 -23.19 -9.99
CA ASP A 240 28.39 -23.26 -9.36
C ASP A 240 29.36 -22.15 -9.80
N LYS A 241 29.21 -21.67 -11.03
CA LYS A 241 30.02 -20.59 -11.61
C LYS A 241 29.58 -19.19 -11.20
N THR A 242 28.48 -19.07 -10.51
CA THR A 242 27.91 -17.79 -10.09
C THR A 242 28.24 -17.47 -8.63
N LYS A 243 28.19 -16.17 -8.26
CA LYS A 243 28.32 -15.76 -6.84
C LYS A 243 27.27 -16.41 -5.95
N THR A 244 26.08 -16.62 -6.48
CA THR A 244 24.97 -17.29 -5.80
C THR A 244 25.29 -18.78 -5.58
N GLY A 245 25.84 -19.45 -6.58
CA GLY A 245 26.23 -20.86 -6.47
C GLY A 245 27.38 -21.08 -5.47
N ILE A 246 28.40 -20.23 -5.52
CA ILE A 246 29.50 -20.25 -4.53
C ILE A 246 28.95 -20.09 -3.12
N PHE A 247 28.00 -19.20 -2.92
CA PHE A 247 27.36 -19.03 -1.62
C PHE A 247 26.51 -20.27 -1.23
N LEU A 248 25.72 -20.83 -2.13
CA LEU A 248 24.94 -22.05 -1.89
C LEU A 248 25.83 -23.22 -1.56
N GLU A 249 26.94 -23.41 -2.25
CA GLU A 249 27.92 -24.47 -1.93
C GLU A 249 28.52 -24.27 -0.54
N SER A 250 28.75 -23.02 -0.11
CA SER A 250 29.26 -22.70 1.23
C SER A 250 28.32 -23.11 2.36
N ILE A 251 27.01 -23.10 2.11
CA ILE A 251 25.97 -23.45 3.09
C ILE A 251 25.53 -24.93 2.99
N LYS A 252 25.81 -25.60 1.88
CA LYS A 252 25.44 -27.00 1.63
C LYS A 252 25.86 -27.94 2.77
N LYS A 253 27.06 -27.74 3.30
CA LYS A 253 27.59 -28.53 4.43
C LYS A 253 26.87 -28.27 5.77
N LYS A 254 26.05 -27.21 5.87
CA LYS A 254 25.35 -26.79 7.09
C LYS A 254 23.93 -27.36 7.19
N PHE A 255 23.41 -27.94 6.11
CA PHE A 255 22.06 -28.47 6.03
C PHE A 255 22.07 -29.95 5.61
N PRO A 256 21.13 -30.77 6.07
CA PRO A 256 20.89 -32.10 5.49
C PRO A 256 20.66 -32.01 3.99
N PRO A 257 20.98 -33.05 3.20
CA PRO A 257 20.81 -33.04 1.74
C PRO A 257 19.37 -32.72 1.31
N GLU A 258 18.39 -33.23 2.04
CA GLU A 258 16.95 -33.00 1.76
C GLU A 258 16.59 -31.50 1.95
N ASP A 259 17.00 -30.90 3.08
CA ASP A 259 16.77 -29.49 3.35
C ASP A 259 17.50 -28.58 2.35
N PHE A 260 18.69 -28.99 1.91
CA PHE A 260 19.43 -28.26 0.89
C PHE A 260 18.73 -28.31 -0.47
N PHE A 261 18.15 -29.45 -0.84
CA PHE A 261 17.33 -29.57 -2.03
C PHE A 261 16.08 -28.68 -1.94
N ASP A 262 15.37 -28.71 -0.82
CA ASP A 262 14.24 -27.82 -0.55
C ASP A 262 14.62 -26.33 -0.65
N ILE A 263 15.84 -25.95 -0.22
CA ILE A 263 16.39 -24.60 -0.39
C ILE A 263 16.49 -24.24 -1.89
N ILE A 264 17.02 -25.11 -2.72
CA ILE A 264 17.17 -24.84 -4.16
C ILE A 264 15.78 -24.69 -4.82
N CYS A 265 14.86 -25.60 -4.54
CA CYS A 265 13.48 -25.52 -5.04
C CYS A 265 12.79 -24.23 -4.59
N TYR A 266 12.96 -23.85 -3.33
CA TYR A 266 12.40 -22.60 -2.80
C TYR A 266 12.95 -21.36 -3.50
N VAL A 267 14.26 -21.30 -3.73
CA VAL A 267 14.91 -20.19 -4.46
C VAL A 267 14.38 -20.12 -5.88
N GLN A 268 14.28 -21.27 -6.58
CA GLN A 268 13.77 -21.34 -7.95
C GLN A 268 12.33 -20.81 -8.02
N LEU A 269 11.43 -21.36 -7.21
CA LEU A 269 10.03 -20.93 -7.18
C LEU A 269 9.88 -19.45 -6.82
N HIS A 270 10.69 -18.96 -5.86
CA HIS A 270 10.69 -17.55 -5.53
C HIS A 270 11.03 -16.67 -6.73
N VAL A 271 12.04 -17.04 -7.49
CA VAL A 271 12.47 -16.29 -8.69
C VAL A 271 11.42 -16.37 -9.79
N GLU A 272 10.88 -17.55 -10.08
CA GLU A 272 9.84 -17.74 -11.11
C GLU A 272 8.57 -16.93 -10.79
N LEU A 273 8.07 -17.01 -9.57
CA LEU A 273 6.90 -16.25 -9.11
C LEU A 273 7.15 -14.74 -9.12
N SER A 274 8.36 -14.30 -8.75
CA SER A 274 8.72 -12.88 -8.77
C SER A 274 8.81 -12.34 -10.20
N ILE A 275 9.35 -13.11 -11.14
CA ILE A 275 9.37 -12.74 -12.56
C ILE A 275 7.93 -12.65 -13.11
N ALA A 276 7.09 -13.64 -12.83
CA ALA A 276 5.69 -13.64 -13.26
C ALA A 276 4.92 -12.42 -12.73
N ALA A 277 5.12 -12.08 -11.44
CA ALA A 277 4.49 -10.93 -10.82
C ALA A 277 4.95 -9.61 -11.44
N LYS A 278 6.27 -9.43 -11.66
CA LYS A 278 6.84 -8.24 -12.30
C LYS A 278 6.36 -8.09 -13.75
N SER A 279 6.41 -9.16 -14.52
CA SER A 279 5.91 -9.17 -15.90
C SER A 279 4.45 -8.74 -15.96
N ARG A 280 3.62 -9.20 -15.01
CA ARG A 280 2.21 -8.81 -14.95
C ARG A 280 2.02 -7.34 -14.59
N VAL A 281 2.85 -6.79 -13.70
CA VAL A 281 2.86 -5.35 -13.38
C VAL A 281 3.22 -4.54 -14.63
N MET A 282 4.26 -4.95 -15.39
CA MET A 282 4.64 -4.28 -16.64
C MET A 282 3.51 -4.28 -17.69
N VAL A 283 2.84 -5.42 -17.87
CA VAL A 283 1.69 -5.54 -18.82
C VAL A 283 0.55 -4.61 -18.40
N ARG A 284 0.32 -4.42 -17.11
CA ARG A 284 -0.70 -3.46 -16.61
C ARG A 284 -0.27 -2.02 -16.82
N GLU A 285 0.98 -1.69 -16.52
CA GLU A 285 1.54 -0.35 -16.69
C GLU A 285 1.48 0.11 -18.16
N SER A 286 1.78 -0.79 -19.10
CA SER A 286 1.69 -0.50 -20.53
C SER A 286 0.27 -0.39 -21.08
N GLY A 287 -0.75 -0.59 -20.24
CA GLY A 287 -2.15 -0.59 -20.68
C GLY A 287 -2.60 -1.82 -21.45
N LEU A 288 -1.69 -2.76 -21.70
CA LEU A 288 -1.92 -3.97 -22.52
C LEU A 288 -2.58 -5.14 -21.76
N ALA A 289 -3.01 -4.93 -20.53
CA ALA A 289 -3.55 -6.01 -19.69
C ALA A 289 -4.80 -6.68 -20.28
N LYS A 290 -5.58 -5.98 -21.11
CA LYS A 290 -6.75 -6.53 -21.82
C LYS A 290 -6.34 -7.37 -23.03
N ASP A 291 -5.26 -6.99 -23.71
CA ASP A 291 -4.77 -7.65 -24.92
C ASP A 291 -3.96 -8.90 -24.59
N PHE A 292 -3.35 -8.93 -23.39
CA PHE A 292 -2.58 -10.06 -22.86
C PHE A 292 -3.21 -10.60 -21.56
N PRO A 293 -4.41 -11.23 -21.61
CA PRO A 293 -5.00 -11.84 -20.43
C PRO A 293 -4.18 -13.06 -19.99
N LEU A 294 -4.22 -13.35 -18.70
CA LEU A 294 -3.66 -14.61 -18.19
C LEU A 294 -4.55 -15.75 -18.65
N THR A 295 -3.96 -16.75 -19.32
CA THR A 295 -4.66 -17.99 -19.68
C THR A 295 -5.01 -18.78 -18.42
N GLU A 296 -6.05 -19.62 -18.47
CA GLU A 296 -6.44 -20.45 -17.32
C GLU A 296 -5.30 -21.40 -16.91
N GLU A 297 -4.58 -21.98 -17.88
CA GLU A 297 -3.40 -22.81 -17.65
C GLU A 297 -2.31 -22.06 -16.86
N ASN A 298 -1.99 -20.84 -17.27
CA ASN A 298 -1.01 -20.01 -16.55
C ASN A 298 -1.48 -19.62 -15.15
N LYS A 299 -2.78 -19.41 -14.94
CA LYS A 299 -3.34 -19.15 -13.62
C LYS A 299 -3.21 -20.34 -12.69
N GLU A 300 -3.57 -21.54 -13.19
CA GLU A 300 -3.45 -22.77 -12.42
C GLU A 300 -1.98 -23.06 -12.07
N LEU A 301 -1.06 -22.88 -13.02
CA LEU A 301 0.36 -23.05 -12.81
C LEU A 301 0.88 -22.08 -11.73
N ILE A 302 0.56 -20.79 -11.82
CA ILE A 302 0.97 -19.79 -10.82
C ILE A 302 0.41 -20.13 -9.44
N LEU A 303 -0.84 -20.56 -9.34
CA LEU A 303 -1.47 -20.92 -8.07
C LEU A 303 -0.80 -22.16 -7.47
N SER A 304 -0.52 -23.19 -8.26
CA SER A 304 0.15 -24.42 -7.79
C SER A 304 1.58 -24.11 -7.33
N GLN A 305 2.34 -23.36 -8.11
CA GLN A 305 3.69 -22.90 -7.72
C GLN A 305 3.67 -22.07 -6.42
N TYR A 306 2.65 -21.22 -6.25
CA TYR A 306 2.51 -20.43 -5.02
C TYR A 306 2.21 -21.31 -3.80
N GLU A 307 1.38 -22.33 -3.94
CA GLU A 307 1.09 -23.27 -2.86
C GLU A 307 2.34 -24.08 -2.48
N GLU A 308 3.06 -24.62 -3.47
CA GLU A 308 4.33 -25.31 -3.24
C GLU A 308 5.37 -24.38 -2.55
N TYR A 309 5.52 -23.16 -3.04
CA TYR A 309 6.37 -22.14 -2.42
C TYR A 309 6.02 -21.93 -0.93
N LYS A 310 4.73 -21.90 -0.57
CA LYS A 310 4.28 -21.75 0.80
C LYS A 310 4.54 -22.99 1.66
N ILE A 311 4.43 -24.17 1.09
CA ILE A 311 4.76 -25.44 1.76
C ILE A 311 6.26 -25.47 2.09
N LEU A 312 7.12 -25.17 1.11
CA LEU A 312 8.56 -25.10 1.30
C LEU A 312 8.96 -23.99 2.29
N GLU A 313 8.32 -22.82 2.23
CA GLU A 313 8.54 -21.73 3.20
C GLU A 313 8.31 -22.18 4.65
N LYS A 314 7.26 -22.99 4.86
CA LYS A 314 6.93 -23.53 6.18
C LYS A 314 7.90 -24.64 6.62
N ARG A 315 8.28 -25.54 5.69
CA ARG A 315 9.18 -26.66 5.94
C ARG A 315 10.60 -26.19 6.30
N LEU A 316 11.16 -25.27 5.54
CA LEU A 316 12.50 -24.72 5.76
C LEU A 316 12.66 -23.96 7.08
N GLY A 317 11.58 -23.49 7.68
CA GLY A 317 11.62 -22.78 8.94
C GLY A 317 12.34 -21.42 8.88
N LYS A 318 12.51 -20.78 10.04
CA LYS A 318 13.06 -19.42 10.11
C LYS A 318 14.56 -19.36 9.85
N LEU A 319 15.31 -20.36 10.35
CA LEU A 319 16.77 -20.36 10.26
C LEU A 319 17.26 -20.49 8.83
N ALA A 320 16.75 -21.45 8.07
CA ALA A 320 17.12 -21.65 6.66
C ALA A 320 16.78 -20.40 5.83
N ARG A 321 15.59 -19.81 6.02
CA ARG A 321 15.18 -18.56 5.33
C ARG A 321 16.09 -17.38 5.65
N MET A 322 16.53 -17.23 6.90
CA MET A 322 17.49 -16.19 7.27
C MET A 322 18.86 -16.42 6.61
N THR A 323 19.28 -17.67 6.48
CA THR A 323 20.55 -18.03 5.85
C THR A 323 20.56 -17.70 4.37
N ILE A 324 19.45 -17.93 3.66
CA ILE A 324 19.34 -17.64 2.21
C ILE A 324 18.89 -16.22 1.89
N ALA A 325 18.58 -15.39 2.91
CA ALA A 325 18.15 -14.00 2.72
C ALA A 325 19.11 -13.14 1.83
N PRO A 326 20.43 -13.36 1.79
CA PRO A 326 21.32 -12.66 0.86
C PRO A 326 21.01 -12.93 -0.62
N ILE A 327 20.50 -14.13 -0.95
CA ILE A 327 20.10 -14.52 -2.32
C ILE A 327 18.67 -14.10 -2.60
N VAL A 328 17.79 -14.48 -1.72
CA VAL A 328 16.35 -14.18 -1.81
C VAL A 328 16.10 -12.83 -1.17
N LYS A 329 16.43 -11.77 -1.91
CA LYS A 329 16.14 -10.40 -1.46
C LYS A 329 14.64 -10.15 -1.55
N TYR A 330 13.96 -10.22 -0.42
CA TYR A 330 12.57 -9.81 -0.31
C TYR A 330 12.46 -8.29 -0.37
N TYR A 331 12.19 -7.74 -1.53
CA TYR A 331 11.72 -6.37 -1.62
C TYR A 331 10.22 -6.35 -1.26
N PRO A 332 9.76 -5.39 -0.45
CA PRO A 332 8.33 -5.24 -0.17
C PRO A 332 7.48 -5.15 -1.42
N ALA A 333 8.02 -4.56 -2.50
CA ALA A 333 7.41 -4.47 -3.80
C ALA A 333 7.18 -5.84 -4.46
N ASP A 334 8.15 -6.77 -4.38
CA ASP A 334 8.01 -8.13 -4.92
C ASP A 334 6.86 -8.87 -4.22
N TYR A 335 6.79 -8.77 -2.89
CA TYR A 335 5.71 -9.39 -2.12
C TYR A 335 4.34 -8.83 -2.52
N LYS A 336 4.21 -7.51 -2.63
CA LYS A 336 2.96 -6.86 -3.01
C LYS A 336 2.52 -7.22 -4.43
N ALA A 337 3.45 -7.23 -5.39
CA ALA A 337 3.18 -7.63 -6.76
C ALA A 337 2.73 -9.11 -6.84
N LEU A 338 3.35 -10.00 -6.07
CA LEU A 338 2.98 -11.41 -6.00
C LEU A 338 1.59 -11.62 -5.39
N GLU A 339 1.24 -10.91 -4.32
CA GLU A 339 -0.11 -10.96 -3.74
C GLU A 339 -1.17 -10.43 -4.72
N ALA A 340 -0.86 -9.38 -5.48
CA ALA A 340 -1.75 -8.84 -6.51
C ALA A 340 -1.96 -9.85 -7.66
N LEU A 341 -0.88 -10.51 -8.13
CA LEU A 341 -0.96 -11.56 -9.14
C LEU A 341 -1.82 -12.74 -8.67
N ARG A 342 -1.58 -13.21 -7.43
CA ARG A 342 -2.38 -14.27 -6.82
C ARG A 342 -3.86 -13.92 -6.72
N ALA A 343 -4.17 -12.69 -6.31
CA ALA A 343 -5.55 -12.23 -6.23
C ALA A 343 -6.23 -12.18 -7.61
N GLU A 344 -5.49 -11.83 -8.66
CA GLU A 344 -5.98 -11.87 -10.05
C GLU A 344 -6.26 -13.30 -10.50
N CYS A 345 -5.34 -14.24 -10.27
CA CYS A 345 -5.52 -15.65 -10.63
C CYS A 345 -6.73 -16.28 -9.94
N ARG A 346 -7.06 -15.87 -8.71
CA ARG A 346 -8.21 -16.42 -7.96
C ARG A 346 -9.57 -15.89 -8.42
N LYS A 347 -9.66 -14.67 -8.95
CA LYS A 347 -10.95 -14.04 -9.32
C LYS A 347 -11.69 -14.76 -10.43
N THR A 348 -11.00 -15.53 -11.28
CA THR A 348 -11.57 -16.20 -12.44
C THR A 348 -12.04 -17.61 -12.14
N ASN A 349 -11.55 -18.25 -11.08
CA ASN A 349 -11.96 -19.60 -10.68
C ASN A 349 -13.34 -19.68 -10.01
N THR A 350 -14.00 -18.56 -9.73
CA THR A 350 -15.37 -18.55 -9.16
C THR A 350 -16.47 -18.73 -10.20
N SER A 351 -16.16 -18.69 -11.50
CA SER A 351 -17.13 -18.87 -12.59
C SER A 351 -17.12 -20.26 -13.25
N VAL A 352 -16.13 -21.10 -12.93
CA VAL A 352 -16.09 -22.49 -13.42
C VAL A 352 -16.40 -23.40 -12.23
N SER A 353 -17.64 -23.92 -12.17
CA SER A 353 -18.03 -24.98 -11.25
C SER A 353 -17.03 -26.14 -11.40
N ARG A 354 -16.35 -26.54 -10.32
CA ARG A 354 -15.48 -27.70 -10.26
C ARG A 354 -16.27 -28.91 -10.84
N PRO A 355 -15.77 -29.57 -11.86
CA PRO A 355 -16.34 -30.86 -12.23
C PRO A 355 -16.20 -31.80 -11.03
N SER A 356 -17.33 -32.35 -10.60
CA SER A 356 -17.40 -33.30 -9.50
C SER A 356 -16.47 -34.48 -9.77
N VAL A 357 -15.49 -34.71 -8.88
CA VAL A 357 -14.54 -35.86 -8.91
C VAL A 357 -15.25 -37.24 -8.89
N LYS A 358 -16.57 -37.28 -8.83
CA LYS A 358 -17.39 -38.54 -8.84
C LYS A 358 -17.53 -39.23 -10.17
N GLN A 359 -16.96 -38.70 -11.26
CA GLN A 359 -17.12 -39.34 -12.62
C GLN A 359 -15.98 -40.26 -13.05
N PHE A 360 -14.96 -40.52 -12.25
CA PHE A 360 -13.81 -41.33 -12.62
C PHE A 360 -13.60 -42.59 -11.74
N LEU A 361 -14.62 -43.02 -11.01
CA LEU A 361 -14.57 -44.36 -10.40
C LEU A 361 -15.31 -45.34 -11.30
N PRO A 362 -14.67 -46.43 -11.79
CA PRO A 362 -15.37 -47.52 -12.49
C PRO A 362 -16.39 -48.11 -11.51
N LYS A 363 -17.62 -48.27 -12.01
CA LYS A 363 -18.66 -49.01 -11.28
C LYS A 363 -18.26 -50.48 -11.15
N PRO A 364 -18.58 -51.11 -10.03
CA PRO A 364 -18.22 -52.51 -9.74
C PRO A 364 -18.85 -53.51 -10.73
#